data_49ed45c2f40f7edc622b5a31de3681c5
#
_entry.id   49ed45c2f40f7edc622b5a31de3681c5
#
_cell.length_a   1.000
_cell.length_b   1.000
_cell.length_c   1.000
_cell.angle_alpha   90.00
_cell.angle_beta   90.00
_cell.angle_gamma   90.00
#
_symmetry.space_group_name_H-M   'P 1'
#
loop_
_entity.id
_entity.type
_entity.pdbx_description
1 polymer ?
#
loop_
_entity_poly.entity_id
_entity_poly.type
_entity_poly.pdbx_seq_one_letter_code
_entity_poly.pdbx_strand_id
1 'polypeptide(L)'
;MVVLLAALFALALVMLLWLWAIGPQLPQADFSAFHKYDYAHRGLHNREKGVPENSLMAFELAARGGFGMELDVQLTQDGQVVVHHDRSLGRTCGVERNIDEMTCQELSGYRLFGTQEKVPLFSQVLELVDGRTPLIVEIKSYARQEELCQKTMALLEGYPGLYCVESFDPRVVRWFKRHHPGIIRGQLMCYKPQEDMPGWMAFIGRNLLTNFLTRPHFEAYDFTTRHNASLRAARRVYGMQEVSWTLRSYEDYKAAKEDGCLCIFENFLPLETCAQKKFTFADLLAQAKTAAVCGIHRVEEPGKSTAAK
;
A
#
# COMPACT_ATOMS: atom_id res chain seq x y z
N MET A 1 -53.03 -4.64 -1.40
CA MET A 1 -52.24 -5.56 -0.54
C MET A 1 -51.18 -6.33 -1.36
N VAL A 2 -51.52 -7.07 -2.42
CA VAL A 2 -50.59 -7.89 -3.24
C VAL A 2 -49.48 -7.03 -3.86
N VAL A 3 -49.82 -5.89 -4.47
CA VAL A 3 -48.81 -4.98 -5.08
C VAL A 3 -47.83 -4.42 -4.06
N LEU A 4 -48.30 -4.07 -2.85
CA LEU A 4 -47.42 -3.57 -1.79
C LEU A 4 -46.47 -4.69 -1.29
N LEU A 5 -46.96 -5.90 -1.11
CA LEU A 5 -46.13 -7.05 -0.71
C LEU A 5 -45.07 -7.38 -1.80
N ALA A 6 -45.47 -7.35 -3.07
CA ALA A 6 -44.53 -7.55 -4.18
C ALA A 6 -43.45 -6.47 -4.22
N ALA A 7 -43.79 -5.19 -4.00
CA ALA A 7 -42.84 -4.09 -3.94
C ALA A 7 -41.88 -4.22 -2.76
N LEU A 8 -42.38 -4.58 -1.57
CA LEU A 8 -41.52 -4.83 -0.39
C LEU A 8 -40.57 -6.01 -0.60
N PHE A 9 -41.06 -7.09 -1.24
CA PHE A 9 -40.22 -8.23 -1.57
C PHE A 9 -39.12 -7.86 -2.57
N ALA A 10 -39.45 -7.11 -3.63
CA ALA A 10 -38.48 -6.64 -4.61
C ALA A 10 -37.40 -5.75 -3.95
N LEU A 11 -37.84 -4.83 -3.07
CA LEU A 11 -36.91 -3.96 -2.33
C LEU A 11 -35.96 -4.77 -1.41
N ALA A 12 -36.52 -5.75 -0.68
CA ALA A 12 -35.71 -6.65 0.15
C ALA A 12 -34.69 -7.44 -0.67
N LEU A 13 -35.09 -7.95 -1.84
CA LEU A 13 -34.20 -8.67 -2.73
C LEU A 13 -33.05 -7.76 -3.25
N VAL A 14 -33.37 -6.54 -3.68
CA VAL A 14 -32.35 -5.56 -4.11
C VAL A 14 -31.38 -5.26 -2.97
N MET A 15 -31.89 -5.08 -1.75
CA MET A 15 -31.04 -4.84 -0.58
C MET A 15 -30.12 -6.03 -0.29
N LEU A 16 -30.63 -7.25 -0.34
CA LEU A 16 -29.84 -8.47 -0.12
C LEU A 16 -28.76 -8.64 -1.21
N LEU A 17 -29.10 -8.39 -2.46
CA LEU A 17 -28.14 -8.42 -3.57
C LEU A 17 -27.05 -7.36 -3.42
N TRP A 18 -27.42 -6.14 -3.00
CA TRP A 18 -26.46 -5.09 -2.73
C TRP A 18 -25.54 -5.43 -1.56
N LEU A 19 -26.08 -5.92 -0.43
CA LEU A 19 -25.26 -6.40 0.70
C LEU A 19 -24.33 -7.53 0.25
N TRP A 20 -24.84 -8.52 -0.48
CA TRP A 20 -23.99 -9.57 -1.02
C TRP A 20 -22.88 -9.03 -1.91
N ALA A 21 -23.17 -8.03 -2.76
CA ALA A 21 -22.18 -7.44 -3.68
C ALA A 21 -21.05 -6.74 -2.94
N ILE A 22 -21.34 -5.98 -1.88
CA ILE A 22 -20.34 -5.22 -1.10
C ILE A 22 -19.62 -6.07 -0.04
N GLY A 23 -19.99 -7.33 0.11
CA GLY A 23 -19.48 -8.20 1.19
C GLY A 23 -17.99 -8.52 1.04
N PRO A 24 -17.25 -8.56 2.16
CA PRO A 24 -15.84 -8.95 2.20
C PRO A 24 -15.63 -10.46 2.11
N GLN A 25 -14.38 -10.88 2.24
CA GLN A 25 -14.04 -12.27 2.55
C GLN A 25 -14.56 -12.65 3.93
N LEU A 26 -15.19 -13.82 4.04
CA LEU A 26 -15.61 -14.40 5.30
C LEU A 26 -14.99 -15.80 5.47
N PRO A 27 -14.61 -16.21 6.70
CA PRO A 27 -14.58 -15.37 7.90
C PRO A 27 -13.60 -14.20 7.77
N GLN A 28 -13.77 -13.19 8.61
CA GLN A 28 -12.86 -12.03 8.64
C GLN A 28 -11.44 -12.46 9.04
N ALA A 29 -10.43 -11.81 8.44
CA ALA A 29 -9.04 -11.99 8.86
C ALA A 29 -8.79 -11.35 10.23
N ASP A 30 -7.81 -11.87 10.96
CA ASP A 30 -7.36 -11.26 12.20
C ASP A 30 -6.38 -10.11 11.90
N PHE A 31 -6.79 -8.89 12.24
CA PHE A 31 -5.98 -7.69 12.09
C PHE A 31 -5.29 -7.24 13.38
N SER A 32 -5.37 -8.02 14.47
CA SER A 32 -4.83 -7.63 15.78
C SER A 32 -3.34 -7.30 15.75
N ALA A 33 -2.56 -8.02 14.94
CA ALA A 33 -1.13 -7.75 14.75
C ALA A 33 -0.88 -6.46 13.97
N PHE A 34 -1.72 -6.14 12.98
CA PHE A 34 -1.63 -4.92 12.18
C PHE A 34 -2.02 -3.67 12.99
N HIS A 35 -2.99 -3.78 13.90
CA HIS A 35 -3.45 -2.69 14.76
C HIS A 35 -2.40 -2.17 15.75
N LYS A 36 -1.30 -2.89 15.93
CA LYS A 36 -0.18 -2.46 16.79
C LYS A 36 0.67 -1.36 16.14
N TYR A 37 0.43 -1.05 14.86
CA TYR A 37 1.25 -0.14 14.08
C TYR A 37 0.40 0.95 13.42
N ASP A 38 1.04 2.10 13.19
CA ASP A 38 0.62 3.12 12.25
C ASP A 38 1.52 3.02 11.03
N TYR A 39 0.99 3.27 9.84
CA TYR A 39 1.67 2.99 8.58
C TYR A 39 2.13 4.29 7.93
N ALA A 40 3.43 4.42 7.69
CA ALA A 40 3.99 5.54 6.96
C ALA A 40 3.74 5.36 5.45
N HIS A 41 2.98 6.27 4.83
CA HIS A 41 2.68 6.27 3.40
C HIS A 41 3.97 6.41 2.58
N ARG A 42 4.30 5.41 1.76
CA ARG A 42 5.55 5.33 0.97
C ARG A 42 6.81 5.43 1.82
N GLY A 43 6.77 4.89 3.05
CA GLY A 43 7.82 5.05 4.04
C GLY A 43 7.77 6.38 4.78
N LEU A 44 8.60 6.55 5.80
CA LEU A 44 8.68 7.78 6.59
C LEU A 44 9.53 8.84 5.86
N HIS A 45 8.97 9.37 4.77
CA HIS A 45 9.63 10.32 3.89
C HIS A 45 9.49 11.76 4.37
N ASN A 46 10.44 12.62 3.95
CA ASN A 46 10.38 14.07 4.11
C ASN A 46 11.27 14.71 3.05
N ARG A 47 10.65 15.25 2.00
CA ARG A 47 11.35 15.81 0.85
C ARG A 47 12.27 16.99 1.22
N GLU A 48 11.85 17.86 2.15
CA GLU A 48 12.64 19.02 2.59
C GLU A 48 13.93 18.60 3.30
N LYS A 49 13.91 17.44 3.95
CA LYS A 49 15.08 16.86 4.63
C LYS A 49 15.88 15.89 3.74
N GLY A 50 15.57 15.84 2.44
CA GLY A 50 16.27 15.00 1.47
C GLY A 50 15.96 13.50 1.59
N VAL A 51 14.79 13.14 2.12
CA VAL A 51 14.31 11.75 2.22
C VAL A 51 13.12 11.58 1.26
N PRO A 52 13.34 11.04 0.05
CA PRO A 52 12.26 10.80 -0.91
C PRO A 52 11.26 9.72 -0.46
N GLU A 53 10.02 9.81 -0.96
CA GLU A 53 9.05 8.74 -0.88
C GLU A 53 9.57 7.47 -1.59
N ASN A 54 9.13 6.29 -1.16
CA ASN A 54 9.48 5.00 -1.76
C ASN A 54 11.01 4.80 -1.92
N SER A 55 11.81 5.35 -1.00
CA SER A 55 13.27 5.20 -0.96
C SER A 55 13.72 4.29 0.18
N LEU A 56 14.91 3.69 0.05
CA LEU A 56 15.48 2.87 1.12
C LEU A 56 15.62 3.65 2.42
N MET A 57 16.02 4.94 2.34
CA MET A 57 16.09 5.80 3.52
C MET A 57 14.73 5.99 4.19
N ALA A 58 13.65 6.21 3.42
CA ALA A 58 12.30 6.39 3.97
C ALA A 58 11.82 5.11 4.69
N PHE A 59 12.12 3.94 4.15
CA PHE A 59 11.79 2.66 4.78
C PHE A 59 12.61 2.37 6.02
N GLU A 60 13.90 2.69 6.01
CA GLU A 60 14.75 2.56 7.19
C GLU A 60 14.27 3.46 8.33
N LEU A 61 13.89 4.71 8.04
CA LEU A 61 13.34 5.62 9.05
C LEU A 61 12.02 5.12 9.63
N ALA A 62 11.12 4.57 8.79
CA ALA A 62 9.88 3.98 9.25
C ALA A 62 10.15 2.79 10.18
N ALA A 63 11.02 1.85 9.79
CA ALA A 63 11.36 0.69 10.60
C ALA A 63 12.01 1.07 11.92
N ARG A 64 12.97 2.04 11.95
CA ARG A 64 13.56 2.57 13.18
C ARG A 64 12.54 3.25 14.08
N GLY A 65 11.61 3.99 13.51
CA GLY A 65 10.50 4.58 14.24
C GLY A 65 9.50 3.56 14.76
N GLY A 66 9.58 2.30 14.31
CA GLY A 66 8.64 1.23 14.64
C GLY A 66 7.26 1.49 14.04
N PHE A 67 7.22 2.15 12.88
CA PHE A 67 6.04 2.28 12.05
C PHE A 67 5.97 1.11 11.07
N GLY A 68 4.76 0.62 10.80
CA GLY A 68 4.50 -0.10 9.57
C GLY A 68 4.72 0.83 8.38
N MET A 69 4.75 0.30 7.18
CA MET A 69 4.90 1.11 5.99
C MET A 69 4.02 0.60 4.86
N GLU A 70 3.48 1.53 4.11
CA GLU A 70 2.87 1.26 2.82
C GLU A 70 3.90 1.56 1.73
N LEU A 71 3.85 0.83 0.63
CA LEU A 71 4.76 0.96 -0.51
C LEU A 71 4.11 0.48 -1.81
N ASP A 72 4.59 1.01 -2.94
CA ASP A 72 4.03 0.77 -4.27
C ASP A 72 4.98 -0.09 -5.12
N VAL A 73 4.53 -1.23 -5.62
CA VAL A 73 5.35 -2.08 -6.51
C VAL A 73 4.87 -2.06 -7.95
N GLN A 74 5.83 -2.08 -8.90
CA GLN A 74 5.58 -2.19 -10.32
C GLN A 74 6.73 -2.92 -11.03
N LEU A 75 6.54 -3.27 -12.33
CA LEU A 75 7.54 -3.99 -13.12
C LEU A 75 8.33 -3.06 -14.03
N THR A 76 9.64 -3.29 -14.10
CA THR A 76 10.50 -2.81 -15.18
C THR A 76 10.28 -3.61 -16.47
N GLN A 77 10.82 -3.14 -17.60
CA GLN A 77 10.76 -3.84 -18.89
C GLN A 77 11.33 -5.27 -18.81
N ASP A 78 12.46 -5.44 -18.16
CA ASP A 78 13.14 -6.72 -17.94
C ASP A 78 12.56 -7.55 -16.78
N GLY A 79 11.41 -7.11 -16.23
CA GLY A 79 10.62 -7.85 -15.26
C GLY A 79 11.17 -7.86 -13.84
N GLN A 80 11.95 -6.86 -13.44
CA GLN A 80 12.30 -6.67 -12.04
C GLN A 80 11.15 -5.96 -11.29
N VAL A 81 10.89 -6.36 -10.06
CA VAL A 81 9.92 -5.68 -9.19
C VAL A 81 10.63 -4.54 -8.48
N VAL A 82 10.18 -3.32 -8.75
CA VAL A 82 10.73 -2.07 -8.19
C VAL A 82 9.68 -1.34 -7.36
N VAL A 83 10.12 -0.45 -6.47
CA VAL A 83 9.23 0.29 -5.58
C VAL A 83 9.15 1.75 -6.02
N HIS A 84 8.02 2.14 -6.61
CA HIS A 84 7.75 3.49 -7.09
C HIS A 84 6.25 3.67 -7.37
N HIS A 85 5.70 4.85 -7.04
CA HIS A 85 4.26 5.09 -7.17
C HIS A 85 3.82 5.34 -8.61
N ASP A 86 4.41 6.33 -9.29
CA ASP A 86 3.95 6.76 -10.60
C ASP A 86 4.44 5.81 -11.71
N ARG A 87 3.70 5.69 -12.80
CA ARG A 87 4.19 4.96 -13.99
C ARG A 87 5.41 5.63 -14.60
N SER A 88 5.37 6.98 -14.68
CA SER A 88 6.46 7.82 -15.23
C SER A 88 7.41 8.29 -14.13
N LEU A 89 8.67 8.51 -14.49
CA LEU A 89 9.69 9.17 -13.66
C LEU A 89 9.57 10.70 -13.64
N GLY A 90 8.60 11.29 -14.36
CA GLY A 90 8.47 12.74 -14.54
C GLY A 90 8.51 13.52 -13.24
N ARG A 91 7.62 13.20 -12.29
CA ARG A 91 7.49 13.88 -10.99
C ARG A 91 8.71 13.66 -10.08
N THR A 92 9.28 12.47 -10.08
CA THR A 92 10.30 12.05 -9.10
C THR A 92 11.74 12.27 -9.60
N CYS A 93 11.97 12.16 -10.91
CA CYS A 93 13.31 12.26 -11.51
C CYS A 93 13.40 13.33 -12.61
N GLY A 94 12.31 14.00 -12.98
CA GLY A 94 12.27 15.03 -14.04
C GLY A 94 12.41 14.48 -15.46
N VAL A 95 12.11 13.20 -15.69
CA VAL A 95 12.25 12.53 -16.98
C VAL A 95 10.96 11.81 -17.36
N GLU A 96 10.36 12.18 -18.48
CA GLU A 96 9.11 11.58 -18.98
C GLU A 96 9.38 10.22 -19.66
N ARG A 97 9.73 9.23 -18.84
CA ARG A 97 9.87 7.82 -19.23
C ARG A 97 9.11 6.91 -18.27
N ASN A 98 8.42 5.93 -18.82
CA ASN A 98 7.68 4.95 -18.03
C ASN A 98 8.61 3.85 -17.52
N ILE A 99 8.41 3.41 -16.28
CA ILE A 99 9.22 2.36 -15.65
C ILE A 99 9.08 1.02 -16.37
N ASP A 100 7.88 0.68 -16.83
CA ASP A 100 7.59 -0.55 -17.57
C ASP A 100 8.21 -0.60 -19.00
N GLU A 101 8.79 0.51 -19.46
CA GLU A 101 9.51 0.66 -20.73
C GLU A 101 11.04 0.73 -20.54
N MET A 102 11.53 0.58 -19.31
CA MET A 102 12.94 0.68 -18.94
C MET A 102 13.43 -0.60 -18.29
N THR A 103 14.67 -1.00 -18.59
CA THR A 103 15.36 -2.03 -17.83
C THR A 103 15.75 -1.52 -16.44
N CYS A 104 15.95 -2.44 -15.49
CA CYS A 104 16.44 -2.10 -14.16
C CYS A 104 17.81 -1.39 -14.22
N GLN A 105 18.67 -1.77 -15.16
CA GLN A 105 19.96 -1.11 -15.37
C GLN A 105 19.80 0.36 -15.79
N GLU A 106 18.92 0.66 -16.75
CA GLU A 106 18.63 2.04 -17.16
C GLU A 106 18.03 2.83 -15.99
N LEU A 107 17.06 2.25 -15.26
CA LEU A 107 16.41 2.85 -14.11
C LEU A 107 17.42 3.24 -13.01
N SER A 108 18.45 2.44 -12.81
CA SER A 108 19.50 2.67 -11.80
C SER A 108 20.30 3.96 -12.01
N GLY A 109 20.26 4.54 -13.20
CA GLY A 109 20.89 5.84 -13.54
C GLY A 109 20.18 7.05 -12.97
N TYR A 110 18.90 6.93 -12.55
CA TYR A 110 18.09 8.05 -12.10
C TYR A 110 18.11 8.23 -10.58
N ARG A 111 17.95 9.47 -10.15
CA ARG A 111 17.94 9.88 -8.74
C ARG A 111 16.60 10.48 -8.36
N LEU A 112 16.03 10.04 -7.24
CA LEU A 112 14.77 10.53 -6.73
C LEU A 112 14.93 11.96 -6.20
N PHE A 113 14.19 12.91 -6.77
CA PHE A 113 14.14 14.33 -6.37
C PHE A 113 15.53 14.98 -6.24
N GLY A 114 16.50 14.58 -7.06
CA GLY A 114 17.86 15.10 -7.03
C GLY A 114 18.71 14.72 -5.82
N THR A 115 18.26 13.77 -5.01
CA THR A 115 18.99 13.22 -3.85
C THR A 115 19.98 12.12 -4.28
N GLN A 116 20.57 11.40 -3.32
CA GLN A 116 21.38 10.21 -3.61
C GLN A 116 20.53 8.94 -3.74
N GLU A 117 19.27 8.99 -3.32
CA GLU A 117 18.35 7.86 -3.37
C GLU A 117 17.95 7.53 -4.81
N LYS A 118 17.77 6.25 -5.07
CA LYS A 118 17.30 5.68 -6.34
C LYS A 118 15.97 4.98 -6.14
N VAL A 119 15.31 4.61 -7.24
CA VAL A 119 14.19 3.66 -7.20
C VAL A 119 14.75 2.30 -6.75
N PRO A 120 14.32 1.76 -5.60
CA PRO A 120 14.87 0.51 -5.10
C PRO A 120 14.18 -0.70 -5.74
N LEU A 121 14.89 -1.83 -5.80
CA LEU A 121 14.27 -3.12 -6.00
C LEU A 121 13.41 -3.50 -4.79
N PHE A 122 12.29 -4.18 -5.00
CA PHE A 122 11.46 -4.65 -3.90
C PHE A 122 12.22 -5.65 -3.00
N SER A 123 13.08 -6.48 -3.56
CA SER A 123 13.97 -7.37 -2.79
C SER A 123 14.88 -6.61 -1.83
N GLN A 124 15.41 -5.45 -2.23
CA GLN A 124 16.25 -4.61 -1.36
C GLN A 124 15.43 -4.02 -0.19
N VAL A 125 14.18 -3.66 -0.44
CA VAL A 125 13.28 -3.18 0.62
C VAL A 125 12.96 -4.30 1.60
N LEU A 126 12.65 -5.50 1.12
CA LEU A 126 12.37 -6.67 1.97
C LEU A 126 13.60 -7.04 2.84
N GLU A 127 14.80 -7.05 2.26
CA GLU A 127 16.05 -7.27 2.98
C GLU A 127 16.30 -6.18 4.03
N LEU A 128 16.11 -4.90 3.66
CA LEU A 128 16.27 -3.78 4.58
C LEU A 128 15.32 -3.89 5.77
N VAL A 129 14.03 -4.15 5.52
CA VAL A 129 13.02 -4.17 6.59
C VAL A 129 13.16 -5.43 7.45
N ASP A 130 13.48 -6.56 6.86
CA ASP A 130 13.78 -7.85 7.54
C ASP A 130 12.76 -8.19 8.64
N GLY A 131 11.48 -8.04 8.35
CA GLY A 131 10.38 -8.35 9.29
C GLY A 131 10.27 -7.42 10.50
N ARG A 132 11.06 -6.35 10.62
CA ARG A 132 11.02 -5.43 11.77
C ARG A 132 9.68 -4.76 12.01
N THR A 133 8.97 -4.45 10.93
CA THR A 133 7.64 -3.83 10.94
C THR A 133 6.78 -4.35 9.79
N PRO A 134 5.44 -4.29 9.88
CA PRO A 134 4.57 -4.80 8.84
C PRO A 134 4.56 -3.94 7.57
N LEU A 135 4.27 -4.60 6.43
CA LEU A 135 4.16 -3.97 5.12
C LEU A 135 2.71 -4.01 4.62
N ILE A 136 2.27 -2.91 4.01
CA ILE A 136 1.11 -2.85 3.12
C ILE A 136 1.68 -2.65 1.71
N VAL A 137 1.51 -3.63 0.83
CA VAL A 137 2.12 -3.64 -0.50
C VAL A 137 1.05 -3.33 -1.54
N GLU A 138 1.06 -2.11 -2.09
CA GLU A 138 0.19 -1.75 -3.21
C GLU A 138 0.77 -2.26 -4.52
N ILE A 139 -0.03 -3.02 -5.29
CA ILE A 139 0.35 -3.56 -6.59
C ILE A 139 -0.22 -2.66 -7.68
N LYS A 140 0.67 -1.93 -8.37
CA LYS A 140 0.34 -1.00 -9.46
C LYS A 140 0.16 -1.76 -10.77
N SER A 141 -1.05 -1.82 -11.29
CA SER A 141 -1.38 -2.58 -12.50
C SER A 141 -1.16 -1.79 -13.81
N TYR A 142 -0.06 -1.06 -13.92
CA TYR A 142 0.23 -0.29 -15.14
C TYR A 142 0.51 -1.19 -16.35
N ALA A 143 1.26 -2.29 -16.16
CA ALA A 143 1.56 -3.26 -17.20
C ALA A 143 1.72 -4.66 -16.59
N ARG A 144 1.48 -5.71 -17.39
CA ARG A 144 1.76 -7.13 -17.05
C ARG A 144 1.34 -7.51 -15.62
N GLN A 145 0.13 -7.13 -15.22
CA GLN A 145 -0.35 -7.22 -13.83
C GLN A 145 -0.25 -8.63 -13.23
N GLU A 146 -0.50 -9.68 -14.02
CA GLU A 146 -0.42 -11.06 -13.54
C GLU A 146 1.02 -11.47 -13.25
N GLU A 147 1.96 -11.09 -14.12
CA GLU A 147 3.39 -11.30 -13.90
C GLU A 147 3.88 -10.52 -12.66
N LEU A 148 3.41 -9.29 -12.47
CA LEU A 148 3.73 -8.51 -11.28
C LEU A 148 3.23 -9.21 -10.02
N CYS A 149 1.99 -9.72 -10.00
CA CYS A 149 1.46 -10.47 -8.87
C CYS A 149 2.30 -11.71 -8.56
N GLN A 150 2.66 -12.50 -9.58
CA GLN A 150 3.47 -13.72 -9.44
C GLN A 150 4.85 -13.40 -8.86
N LYS A 151 5.55 -12.40 -9.41
CA LYS A 151 6.90 -12.02 -8.97
C LYS A 151 6.90 -11.39 -7.58
N THR A 152 5.89 -10.57 -7.27
CA THR A 152 5.73 -9.99 -5.94
C THR A 152 5.53 -11.09 -4.90
N MET A 153 4.68 -12.09 -5.19
CA MET A 153 4.49 -13.22 -4.27
C MET A 153 5.75 -14.07 -4.11
N ALA A 154 6.46 -14.35 -5.19
CA ALA A 154 7.72 -15.11 -5.11
C ALA A 154 8.76 -14.44 -4.19
N LEU A 155 8.78 -13.10 -4.13
CA LEU A 155 9.62 -12.35 -3.19
C LEU A 155 9.07 -12.39 -1.76
N LEU A 156 7.75 -12.31 -1.59
CA LEU A 156 7.09 -12.29 -0.27
C LEU A 156 7.05 -13.66 0.40
N GLU A 157 7.07 -14.78 -0.34
CA GLU A 157 7.07 -16.13 0.24
C GLU A 157 8.26 -16.41 1.17
N GLY A 158 9.40 -15.77 0.94
CA GLY A 158 10.59 -15.85 1.80
C GLY A 158 10.67 -14.76 2.89
N TYR A 159 9.73 -13.81 2.91
CA TYR A 159 9.80 -12.68 3.83
C TYR A 159 9.29 -13.05 5.23
N PRO A 160 10.09 -12.84 6.30
CA PRO A 160 9.73 -13.28 7.65
C PRO A 160 8.72 -12.36 8.34
N GLY A 161 8.43 -11.20 7.77
CA GLY A 161 7.60 -10.17 8.38
C GLY A 161 6.11 -10.30 8.07
N LEU A 162 5.32 -9.56 8.84
CA LEU A 162 3.89 -9.42 8.59
C LEU A 162 3.64 -8.54 7.37
N TYR A 163 2.77 -8.95 6.46
CA TYR A 163 2.39 -8.15 5.30
C TYR A 163 0.94 -8.40 4.87
N CYS A 164 0.40 -7.45 4.15
CA CYS A 164 -0.79 -7.61 3.34
C CYS A 164 -0.58 -6.94 1.98
N VAL A 165 -1.46 -7.24 1.03
CA VAL A 165 -1.40 -6.66 -0.32
C VAL A 165 -2.66 -5.86 -0.60
N GLU A 166 -2.55 -4.83 -1.45
CA GLU A 166 -3.70 -4.07 -1.91
C GLU A 166 -3.54 -3.58 -3.34
N SER A 167 -4.63 -3.21 -3.97
CA SER A 167 -4.62 -2.60 -5.31
C SER A 167 -5.90 -1.85 -5.60
N PHE A 168 -5.83 -0.80 -6.42
CA PHE A 168 -6.99 -0.19 -7.07
C PHE A 168 -7.62 -1.12 -8.10
N ASP A 169 -6.83 -1.99 -8.72
CA ASP A 169 -7.30 -2.89 -9.77
C ASP A 169 -7.97 -4.14 -9.17
N PRO A 170 -9.29 -4.32 -9.34
CA PRO A 170 -9.98 -5.50 -8.84
C PRO A 170 -9.48 -6.82 -9.47
N ARG A 171 -8.82 -6.77 -10.64
CA ARG A 171 -8.23 -7.96 -11.26
C ARG A 171 -7.05 -8.49 -10.44
N VAL A 172 -6.24 -7.59 -9.87
CA VAL A 172 -5.15 -7.92 -8.94
C VAL A 172 -5.70 -8.56 -7.67
N VAL A 173 -6.66 -7.92 -7.01
CA VAL A 173 -7.26 -8.44 -5.76
C VAL A 173 -7.92 -9.81 -6.01
N ARG A 174 -8.59 -9.99 -7.17
CA ARG A 174 -9.16 -11.27 -7.57
C ARG A 174 -8.09 -12.33 -7.85
N TRP A 175 -6.93 -11.93 -8.42
CA TRP A 175 -5.81 -12.84 -8.65
C TRP A 175 -5.32 -13.43 -7.32
N PHE A 176 -5.08 -12.60 -6.31
CA PHE A 176 -4.69 -13.05 -4.96
C PHE A 176 -5.76 -13.96 -4.33
N LYS A 177 -7.03 -13.61 -4.46
CA LYS A 177 -8.13 -14.48 -3.99
C LYS A 177 -8.05 -15.89 -4.56
N ARG A 178 -7.65 -16.04 -5.82
CA ARG A 178 -7.63 -17.32 -6.52
C ARG A 178 -6.37 -18.13 -6.26
N HIS A 179 -5.22 -17.48 -6.26
CA HIS A 179 -3.92 -18.15 -6.23
C HIS A 179 -3.31 -18.22 -4.83
N HIS A 180 -3.58 -17.20 -3.99
CA HIS A 180 -3.05 -17.10 -2.62
C HIS A 180 -4.16 -16.69 -1.63
N PRO A 181 -5.21 -17.54 -1.44
CA PRO A 181 -6.39 -17.18 -0.64
C PRO A 181 -6.07 -16.86 0.83
N GLY A 182 -4.97 -17.39 1.36
CA GLY A 182 -4.50 -17.12 2.72
C GLY A 182 -3.84 -15.77 2.92
N ILE A 183 -3.49 -15.03 1.85
CA ILE A 183 -2.90 -13.70 1.96
C ILE A 183 -4.00 -12.68 2.21
N ILE A 184 -3.78 -11.83 3.24
CA ILE A 184 -4.65 -10.69 3.52
C ILE A 184 -4.54 -9.71 2.36
N ARG A 185 -5.68 -9.40 1.74
CA ARG A 185 -5.75 -8.53 0.56
C ARG A 185 -6.83 -7.47 0.73
N GLY A 186 -6.54 -6.27 0.26
CA GLY A 186 -7.42 -5.11 0.29
C GLY A 186 -7.82 -4.63 -1.09
N GLN A 187 -8.98 -4.00 -1.18
CA GLN A 187 -9.38 -3.21 -2.33
C GLN A 187 -9.14 -1.74 -2.01
N LEU A 188 -8.32 -1.08 -2.82
CA LEU A 188 -8.10 0.37 -2.74
C LEU A 188 -9.21 1.11 -3.46
N MET A 189 -9.73 2.17 -2.85
CA MET A 189 -10.78 3.02 -3.40
C MET A 189 -10.61 4.49 -3.02
N CYS A 190 -10.90 5.37 -3.99
CA CYS A 190 -11.07 6.80 -3.76
C CYS A 190 -12.30 7.32 -4.53
N TYR A 191 -12.80 8.47 -4.11
CA TYR A 191 -13.95 9.11 -4.77
C TYR A 191 -13.58 9.76 -6.10
N LYS A 192 -12.36 10.30 -6.20
CA LYS A 192 -11.90 10.96 -7.42
C LYS A 192 -11.45 9.90 -8.41
N PRO A 193 -12.10 9.77 -9.58
CA PRO A 193 -11.58 8.89 -10.62
C PRO A 193 -10.19 9.36 -11.02
N GLN A 194 -9.31 8.41 -11.35
CA GLN A 194 -8.12 8.73 -12.14
C GLN A 194 -8.59 9.44 -13.41
N GLU A 195 -7.83 10.40 -13.91
CA GLU A 195 -8.26 11.33 -14.99
C GLU A 195 -8.89 10.63 -16.20
N ASP A 196 -8.51 9.38 -16.48
CA ASP A 196 -9.01 8.59 -17.60
C ASP A 196 -10.08 7.52 -17.24
N MET A 197 -10.53 7.46 -15.98
CA MET A 197 -11.47 6.42 -15.54
C MET A 197 -12.92 6.82 -15.92
N PRO A 198 -13.66 5.99 -16.69
CA PRO A 198 -15.08 6.23 -16.97
C PRO A 198 -15.89 6.35 -15.68
N GLY A 199 -16.82 7.32 -15.63
CA GLY A 199 -17.61 7.62 -14.44
C GLY A 199 -18.39 6.44 -13.87
N TRP A 200 -18.85 5.49 -14.72
CA TRP A 200 -19.51 4.27 -14.26
C TRP A 200 -18.56 3.32 -13.53
N MET A 201 -17.30 3.22 -13.96
CA MET A 201 -16.28 2.43 -13.23
C MET A 201 -15.96 3.05 -11.87
N ALA A 202 -15.82 4.37 -11.82
CA ALA A 202 -15.67 5.09 -10.58
C ALA A 202 -16.87 4.88 -9.64
N PHE A 203 -18.11 4.87 -10.17
CA PHE A 203 -19.31 4.56 -9.40
C PHE A 203 -19.28 3.13 -8.83
N ILE A 204 -18.94 2.15 -9.64
CA ILE A 204 -18.85 0.74 -9.22
C ILE A 204 -17.81 0.59 -8.11
N GLY A 205 -16.60 1.12 -8.31
CA GLY A 205 -15.51 1.03 -7.34
C GLY A 205 -15.85 1.70 -6.02
N ARG A 206 -16.20 2.99 -6.01
CA ARG A 206 -16.52 3.74 -4.79
C ARG A 206 -17.66 3.15 -3.96
N ASN A 207 -18.59 2.41 -4.61
CA ASN A 207 -19.68 1.72 -3.94
C ASN A 207 -19.39 0.26 -3.62
N LEU A 208 -18.11 -0.17 -3.70
CA LEU A 208 -17.64 -1.51 -3.35
C LEU A 208 -18.30 -2.63 -4.17
N LEU A 209 -18.87 -2.31 -5.32
CA LEU A 209 -19.61 -3.27 -6.13
C LEU A 209 -18.70 -4.30 -6.84
N THR A 210 -17.37 -4.14 -6.77
CA THR A 210 -16.40 -5.15 -7.23
C THR A 210 -16.17 -6.25 -6.20
N ASN A 211 -16.59 -6.07 -4.94
CA ASN A 211 -16.27 -6.98 -3.84
C ASN A 211 -16.85 -8.38 -4.03
N PHE A 212 -17.97 -8.54 -4.74
CA PHE A 212 -18.48 -9.88 -5.04
C PHE A 212 -17.51 -10.73 -5.87
N LEU A 213 -16.64 -10.09 -6.65
CA LEU A 213 -15.58 -10.76 -7.43
C LEU A 213 -14.31 -10.94 -6.61
N THR A 214 -13.89 -9.89 -5.91
CA THR A 214 -12.59 -9.76 -5.25
C THR A 214 -12.59 -10.33 -3.84
N ARG A 215 -13.71 -10.22 -3.11
CA ARG A 215 -13.82 -10.59 -1.68
C ARG A 215 -12.59 -10.14 -0.90
N PRO A 216 -12.37 -8.83 -0.77
CA PRO A 216 -11.23 -8.32 -0.01
C PRO A 216 -11.42 -8.60 1.48
N HIS A 217 -10.33 -8.66 2.24
CA HIS A 217 -10.36 -8.72 3.69
C HIS A 217 -10.53 -7.34 4.32
N PHE A 218 -10.08 -6.29 3.62
CA PHE A 218 -10.21 -4.89 4.04
C PHE A 218 -10.46 -3.97 2.84
N GLU A 219 -11.01 -2.79 3.13
CA GLU A 219 -11.11 -1.67 2.20
C GLU A 219 -10.12 -0.59 2.58
N ALA A 220 -9.18 -0.29 1.69
CA ALA A 220 -8.33 0.89 1.82
C ALA A 220 -9.04 2.07 1.15
N TYR A 221 -9.61 2.97 1.97
CA TYR A 221 -10.47 4.04 1.49
C TYR A 221 -9.90 5.42 1.80
N ASP A 222 -10.02 6.34 0.81
CA ASP A 222 -9.64 7.74 0.97
C ASP A 222 -10.44 8.37 2.13
N PHE A 223 -9.73 8.81 3.16
CA PHE A 223 -10.32 9.37 4.38
C PHE A 223 -11.26 10.54 4.08
N THR A 224 -10.94 11.39 3.12
CA THR A 224 -11.73 12.58 2.79
C THR A 224 -13.09 12.24 2.19
N THR A 225 -13.25 11.02 1.67
CA THR A 225 -14.47 10.56 0.96
C THR A 225 -15.11 9.32 1.58
N ARG A 226 -14.65 8.89 2.76
CA ARG A 226 -15.09 7.66 3.45
C ARG A 226 -16.55 7.66 3.94
N HIS A 227 -17.25 8.80 3.88
CA HIS A 227 -18.68 8.88 4.24
C HIS A 227 -19.60 8.23 3.20
N ASN A 228 -19.16 7.16 2.60
CA ASN A 228 -19.89 6.36 1.62
C ASN A 228 -20.86 5.37 2.30
N ALA A 229 -22.09 5.23 1.77
CA ALA A 229 -23.10 4.36 2.34
C ALA A 229 -22.72 2.87 2.28
N SER A 230 -22.07 2.44 1.17
CA SER A 230 -21.64 1.05 0.98
C SER A 230 -20.53 0.68 1.96
N LEU A 231 -19.53 1.55 2.17
CA LEU A 231 -18.48 1.34 3.15
C LEU A 231 -19.05 1.24 4.57
N ARG A 232 -19.95 2.17 4.96
CA ARG A 232 -20.61 2.12 6.26
C ARG A 232 -21.43 0.85 6.46
N ALA A 233 -22.13 0.39 5.42
CA ALA A 233 -22.90 -0.86 5.48
C ALA A 233 -21.96 -2.07 5.61
N ALA A 234 -20.89 -2.13 4.82
CA ALA A 234 -19.92 -3.22 4.90
C ALA A 234 -19.24 -3.31 6.29
N ARG A 235 -18.87 -2.17 6.87
CA ARG A 235 -18.32 -2.11 8.24
C ARG A 235 -19.33 -2.56 9.30
N ARG A 236 -20.59 -2.07 9.23
CA ARG A 236 -21.62 -2.36 10.24
C ARG A 236 -22.16 -3.78 10.15
N VAL A 237 -22.38 -4.30 8.94
CA VAL A 237 -23.01 -5.60 8.72
C VAL A 237 -22.00 -6.75 8.80
N TYR A 238 -20.79 -6.53 8.27
CA TYR A 238 -19.79 -7.60 8.15
C TYR A 238 -18.58 -7.40 9.07
N GLY A 239 -18.45 -6.25 9.74
CA GLY A 239 -17.24 -5.94 10.49
C GLY A 239 -16.01 -5.74 9.60
N MET A 240 -16.22 -5.31 8.33
CA MET A 240 -15.11 -5.11 7.39
C MET A 240 -14.08 -4.14 7.95
N GLN A 241 -12.82 -4.54 7.92
CA GLN A 241 -11.71 -3.67 8.29
C GLN A 241 -11.57 -2.53 7.27
N GLU A 242 -11.45 -1.31 7.77
CA GLU A 242 -11.08 -0.12 6.98
C GLU A 242 -9.62 0.21 7.23
N VAL A 243 -8.88 0.46 6.14
CA VAL A 243 -7.57 1.11 6.13
C VAL A 243 -7.78 2.52 5.59
N SER A 244 -7.56 3.54 6.43
CA SER A 244 -7.79 4.94 6.04
C SER A 244 -6.51 5.59 5.53
N TRP A 245 -6.55 6.15 4.34
CA TRP A 245 -5.44 6.83 3.67
C TRP A 245 -5.93 8.09 2.94
N THR A 246 -5.14 9.11 2.66
CA THR A 246 -3.88 9.39 3.33
C THR A 246 -4.15 10.43 4.40
N LEU A 247 -3.86 10.10 5.65
CA LEU A 247 -4.09 10.99 6.79
C LEU A 247 -2.95 12.01 6.86
N ARG A 248 -3.28 13.30 6.71
CA ARG A 248 -2.31 14.40 6.65
C ARG A 248 -2.40 15.37 7.81
N SER A 249 -3.33 15.15 8.73
CA SER A 249 -3.46 15.92 9.97
C SER A 249 -3.62 15.01 11.18
N TYR A 250 -3.27 15.53 12.35
CA TYR A 250 -3.46 14.78 13.60
C TYR A 250 -4.94 14.61 13.93
N GLU A 251 -5.79 15.56 13.54
CA GLU A 251 -7.24 15.47 13.72
C GLU A 251 -7.84 14.31 12.92
N ASP A 252 -7.49 14.20 11.64
CA ASP A 252 -7.96 13.11 10.78
C ASP A 252 -7.46 11.75 11.29
N TYR A 253 -6.20 11.70 11.70
CA TYR A 253 -5.60 10.50 12.28
C TYR A 253 -6.36 10.05 13.55
N LYS A 254 -6.63 10.98 14.47
CA LYS A 254 -7.37 10.69 15.69
C LYS A 254 -8.77 10.17 15.38
N ALA A 255 -9.49 10.83 14.48
CA ALA A 255 -10.83 10.40 14.06
C ALA A 255 -10.81 8.99 13.41
N ALA A 256 -9.82 8.68 12.58
CA ALA A 256 -9.68 7.35 11.98
C ALA A 256 -9.38 6.27 13.04
N LYS A 257 -8.52 6.58 14.02
CA LYS A 257 -8.22 5.68 15.15
C LYS A 257 -9.43 5.41 16.03
N GLU A 258 -10.19 6.45 16.39
CA GLU A 258 -11.43 6.32 17.18
C GLU A 258 -12.47 5.45 16.46
N ASP A 259 -12.49 5.49 15.13
CA ASP A 259 -13.34 4.64 14.31
C ASP A 259 -12.78 3.21 14.11
N GLY A 260 -11.63 2.84 14.69
CA GLY A 260 -11.02 1.52 14.57
C GLY A 260 -10.39 1.23 13.22
N CYS A 261 -9.95 2.26 12.48
CA CYS A 261 -9.26 2.09 11.21
C CYS A 261 -7.77 1.75 11.43
N LEU A 262 -7.17 1.03 10.49
CA LEU A 262 -5.72 1.08 10.28
C LEU A 262 -5.38 2.40 9.59
N CYS A 263 -4.31 3.07 10.04
CA CYS A 263 -4.01 4.43 9.62
C CYS A 263 -2.76 4.50 8.77
N ILE A 264 -2.91 4.95 7.51
CA ILE A 264 -1.79 5.32 6.63
C ILE A 264 -1.64 6.84 6.69
N PHE A 265 -0.53 7.31 7.29
CA PHE A 265 -0.26 8.72 7.56
C PHE A 265 0.89 9.28 6.71
N GLU A 266 0.87 10.60 6.51
CA GLU A 266 1.87 11.32 5.73
C GLU A 266 2.05 12.75 6.26
N ASN A 267 3.28 13.29 6.16
CA ASN A 267 3.65 14.68 6.50
C ASN A 267 3.57 15.08 7.98
N PHE A 268 3.29 14.17 8.89
CA PHE A 268 3.38 14.37 10.35
C PHE A 268 3.85 13.09 11.05
N LEU A 269 4.14 13.18 12.33
CA LEU A 269 4.41 11.99 13.16
C LEU A 269 3.26 11.78 14.13
N PRO A 270 2.69 10.57 14.24
CA PRO A 270 1.70 10.25 15.27
C PRO A 270 2.27 10.46 16.67
N LEU A 271 1.72 11.44 17.41
CA LEU A 271 2.26 11.88 18.70
C LEU A 271 2.27 10.77 19.75
N GLU A 272 1.25 9.93 19.77
CA GLU A 272 1.14 8.81 20.72
C GLU A 272 2.29 7.83 20.55
N THR A 273 2.63 7.45 19.34
CA THR A 273 3.76 6.57 19.02
C THR A 273 5.09 7.25 19.35
N CYS A 274 5.24 8.54 19.02
CA CYS A 274 6.46 9.30 19.29
C CYS A 274 6.67 9.57 20.78
N ALA A 275 5.60 9.86 21.53
CA ALA A 275 5.68 10.11 22.97
C ALA A 275 6.12 8.85 23.74
N GLN A 276 5.67 7.66 23.34
CA GLN A 276 6.08 6.39 23.92
C GLN A 276 7.57 6.08 23.67
N LYS A 277 8.08 6.43 22.48
CA LYS A 277 9.44 6.09 22.03
C LYS A 277 10.45 7.22 22.11
N LYS A 278 10.03 8.45 22.47
CA LYS A 278 10.86 9.64 22.72
C LYS A 278 11.86 9.97 21.59
N PHE A 279 11.40 10.01 20.34
CA PHE A 279 12.23 10.43 19.21
C PHE A 279 11.56 11.51 18.36
N THR A 280 12.37 12.23 17.57
CA THR A 280 11.92 13.11 16.50
C THR A 280 12.36 12.55 15.13
N PHE A 281 11.83 13.08 14.05
CA PHE A 281 12.30 12.74 12.71
C PHE A 281 13.80 13.01 12.53
N ALA A 282 14.32 14.09 13.15
CA ALA A 282 15.74 14.44 13.10
C ALA A 282 16.61 13.39 13.79
N ASP A 283 16.15 12.86 14.93
CA ASP A 283 16.85 11.80 15.66
C ASP A 283 16.95 10.53 14.83
N LEU A 284 15.84 10.10 14.21
CA LEU A 284 15.81 8.93 13.32
C LEU A 284 16.76 9.10 12.13
N LEU A 285 16.73 10.28 11.49
CA LEU A 285 17.59 10.58 10.35
C LEU A 285 19.07 10.58 10.74
N ALA A 286 19.43 11.14 11.89
CA ALA A 286 20.81 11.12 12.40
C ALA A 286 21.28 9.68 12.65
N GLN A 287 20.48 8.87 13.29
CA GLN A 287 20.79 7.46 13.57
C GLN A 287 20.96 6.64 12.27
N ALA A 288 20.08 6.84 11.28
CA ALA A 288 20.17 6.13 10.01
C ALA A 288 21.44 6.52 9.23
N LYS A 289 21.80 7.80 9.17
CA LYS A 289 23.04 8.28 8.53
C LYS A 289 24.29 7.73 9.22
N THR A 290 24.31 7.66 10.53
CA THR A 290 25.44 7.08 11.29
C THR A 290 25.59 5.58 11.01
N ALA A 291 24.49 4.82 10.96
CA ALA A 291 24.51 3.41 10.62
C ALA A 291 25.04 3.15 9.20
N ALA A 292 24.64 3.96 8.22
CA ALA A 292 25.12 3.89 6.84
C ALA A 292 26.65 4.14 6.74
N VAL A 293 27.18 5.11 7.50
CA VAL A 293 28.62 5.41 7.55
C VAL A 293 29.41 4.28 8.22
N CYS A 294 28.82 3.62 9.24
CA CYS A 294 29.47 2.51 9.95
C CYS A 294 29.43 1.16 9.19
N GLY A 295 28.87 1.12 7.98
CA GLY A 295 28.88 -0.08 7.12
C GLY A 295 28.00 -1.24 7.61
N ILE A 296 26.99 -0.95 8.42
CA ILE A 296 26.06 -1.97 8.98
C ILE A 296 25.07 -2.47 7.90
N HIS A 297 24.99 -1.79 6.75
CA HIS A 297 24.25 -2.24 5.58
C HIS A 297 25.12 -2.21 4.32
N ARG A 298 26.00 -3.22 4.16
CA ARG A 298 26.62 -3.50 2.86
C ARG A 298 25.57 -4.19 1.98
N VAL A 299 24.87 -3.42 1.15
CA VAL A 299 24.27 -3.97 -0.05
C VAL A 299 25.43 -4.14 -1.04
N GLU A 300 25.94 -5.34 -1.22
CA GLU A 300 26.89 -5.66 -2.28
C GLU A 300 26.19 -5.41 -3.63
N GLU A 301 26.81 -4.61 -4.49
CA GLU A 301 26.37 -4.47 -5.88
C GLU A 301 26.48 -5.85 -6.56
N PRO A 302 25.43 -6.36 -7.21
CA PRO A 302 25.54 -7.60 -7.98
C PRO A 302 26.41 -7.32 -9.22
N GLY A 303 27.65 -7.81 -9.23
CA GLY A 303 28.47 -7.82 -10.44
C GLY A 303 29.93 -7.42 -10.30
N LYS A 304 30.68 -7.99 -9.36
CA LYS A 304 32.13 -8.15 -9.52
C LYS A 304 32.52 -9.58 -9.14
N SER A 305 32.43 -10.49 -10.09
CA SER A 305 33.14 -11.76 -10.05
C SER A 305 34.64 -11.46 -9.97
N THR A 306 35.24 -11.67 -8.81
CA THR A 306 36.68 -11.78 -8.69
C THR A 306 37.10 -13.13 -9.27
N ALA A 307 37.46 -13.13 -10.55
CA ALA A 307 38.34 -14.14 -11.07
C ALA A 307 39.71 -13.93 -10.39
N ALA A 308 40.01 -14.78 -9.44
CA ALA A 308 41.37 -14.91 -8.91
C ALA A 308 41.87 -16.34 -9.13
N LYS A 309 43.02 -16.40 -9.72
CA LYS A 309 43.89 -17.51 -10.15
C LYS A 309 43.99 -18.67 -9.16
#